data_253a110770d6f5cf1e3d0caf8c2e3cb3
#
_entry.id   253a110770d6f5cf1e3d0caf8c2e3cb3
#
_cell.length_a   1.000
_cell.length_b   1.000
_cell.length_c   1.000
_cell.angle_alpha   90.00
_cell.angle_beta   90.00
_cell.angle_gamma   90.00
#
_symmetry.space_group_name_H-M   'P 1'
#
loop_
_entity.id
_entity.type
_entity.pdbx_description
1 polymer ?
#
loop_
_entity_poly.entity_id
_entity_poly.type
_entity_poly.pdbx_seq_one_letter_code
_entity_poly.pdbx_strand_id
1 'polypeptide(L)'
;LPLHLDGLVVKEQSGFFWVEVADGTVYRCQLRGHLKEEAQSSDIAAIGDKVKISPILQDESGVLGLIEEVAERHNVLSRSARTQGNRGAGEAEREHVIIANADAIFIVLAAAQPTPNFPMLDRLLVAGEKAEIDDLVIIFNKIDLEDASTITKKFAHYARMGYTVLQTSAKDGRGIDALRELLRGKISAFTGPSGVGKTSLLNCIQPDLGRAVKNVSGYYQEGVHTTRDSALIKLDSTIYGDKTYLADTPGMRSLNVWDIEPTELDGYFRDIAPHIGNCRFSNCTHEHEPGCGVRNALKKNLLSLARYKSFLKLREELEVLYAY
;
A
#
# COMPACT_ATOMS: atom_id res chain seq x y z
N LEU A 1 -28.35 5.40 27.33
CA LEU A 1 -27.02 4.95 26.81
C LEU A 1 -26.62 5.94 25.74
N PRO A 2 -25.37 6.41 25.75
CA PRO A 2 -24.89 7.25 24.65
C PRO A 2 -25.04 6.46 23.34
N LEU A 3 -25.54 7.13 22.30
CA LEU A 3 -25.68 6.54 20.97
C LEU A 3 -24.26 6.39 20.37
N HIS A 4 -23.79 5.15 20.25
CA HIS A 4 -22.55 4.87 19.54
C HIS A 4 -22.88 4.51 18.09
N LEU A 5 -22.12 5.05 17.15
CA LEU A 5 -22.21 4.77 15.72
C LEU A 5 -20.91 4.12 15.26
N ASP A 6 -21.03 3.07 14.46
CA ASP A 6 -19.89 2.48 13.77
C ASP A 6 -19.60 3.30 12.50
N GLY A 7 -18.33 3.55 12.24
CA GLY A 7 -17.90 4.35 11.08
C GLY A 7 -16.52 3.98 10.56
N LEU A 8 -16.21 4.53 9.40
CA LEU A 8 -14.92 4.38 8.71
C LEU A 8 -14.19 5.73 8.72
N VAL A 9 -12.94 5.75 9.13
CA VAL A 9 -12.10 6.95 9.02
C VAL A 9 -11.75 7.17 7.55
N VAL A 10 -12.34 8.22 6.96
CA VAL A 10 -12.17 8.54 5.54
C VAL A 10 -11.19 9.69 5.29
N LYS A 11 -10.84 10.45 6.31
CA LYS A 11 -9.84 11.52 6.21
C LYS A 11 -9.19 11.78 7.56
N GLU A 12 -7.88 12.10 7.51
CA GLU A 12 -7.11 12.60 8.64
C GLU A 12 -6.43 13.90 8.26
N GLN A 13 -6.55 14.91 9.14
CA GLN A 13 -5.90 16.19 8.96
C GLN A 13 -5.72 16.91 10.30
N SER A 14 -4.49 17.26 10.64
CA SER A 14 -4.16 18.10 11.81
C SER A 14 -4.76 17.61 13.13
N GLY A 15 -4.80 16.27 13.34
CA GLY A 15 -5.35 15.64 14.55
C GLY A 15 -6.88 15.56 14.61
N PHE A 16 -7.56 15.88 13.51
CA PHE A 16 -8.97 15.61 13.31
C PHE A 16 -9.16 14.45 12.35
N PHE A 17 -10.24 13.69 12.57
CA PHE A 17 -10.63 12.54 11.77
C PHE A 17 -12.03 12.74 11.22
N TRP A 18 -12.23 12.51 9.95
CA TRP A 18 -13.55 12.46 9.33
C TRP A 18 -14.01 11.02 9.26
N VAL A 19 -15.12 10.73 9.90
CA VAL A 19 -15.66 9.38 10.04
C VAL A 19 -16.98 9.30 9.29
N GLU A 20 -17.04 8.49 8.24
CA GLU A 20 -18.28 8.20 7.51
C GLU A 20 -19.01 7.06 8.20
N VAL A 21 -20.29 7.27 8.56
CA VAL A 21 -21.17 6.26 9.15
C VAL A 21 -22.11 5.64 8.11
N ALA A 22 -22.88 4.64 8.50
CA ALA A 22 -23.64 3.79 7.58
C ALA A 22 -24.65 4.53 6.70
N ASP A 23 -25.19 5.67 7.13
CA ASP A 23 -26.13 6.49 6.35
C ASP A 23 -25.44 7.49 5.41
N GLY A 24 -24.09 7.49 5.38
CA GLY A 24 -23.27 8.38 4.58
C GLY A 24 -22.97 9.71 5.25
N THR A 25 -23.43 9.96 6.46
CA THR A 25 -23.07 11.15 7.23
C THR A 25 -21.61 11.10 7.62
N VAL A 26 -20.90 12.23 7.47
CA VAL A 26 -19.47 12.34 7.82
C VAL A 26 -19.32 13.24 9.05
N TYR A 27 -18.83 12.67 10.14
CA TYR A 27 -18.55 13.36 11.40
C TYR A 27 -17.10 13.81 11.45
N ARG A 28 -16.86 15.07 11.85
CA ARG A 28 -15.52 15.54 12.21
C ARG A 28 -15.23 15.17 13.67
N CYS A 29 -14.33 14.24 13.88
CA CYS A 29 -14.07 13.63 15.18
C CYS A 29 -12.71 14.00 15.74
N GLN A 30 -12.59 13.92 17.06
CA GLN A 30 -11.34 13.88 17.79
C GLN A 30 -11.24 12.56 18.56
N LEU A 31 -10.02 12.17 18.92
CA LEU A 31 -9.77 11.02 19.79
C LEU A 31 -10.13 11.36 21.24
N ARG A 32 -10.79 10.43 21.94
CA ARG A 32 -11.00 10.53 23.38
C ARG A 32 -9.68 10.47 24.13
N GLY A 33 -9.61 11.16 25.29
CA GLY A 33 -8.37 11.36 26.04
C GLY A 33 -7.61 10.08 26.39
N HIS A 34 -8.33 9.01 26.82
CA HIS A 34 -7.69 7.74 27.19
C HIS A 34 -6.97 7.05 26.01
N LEU A 35 -7.52 7.16 24.79
CA LEU A 35 -6.85 6.61 23.60
C LEU A 35 -5.51 7.28 23.32
N LYS A 36 -5.35 8.55 23.69
CA LYS A 36 -4.09 9.28 23.49
C LYS A 36 -2.98 8.83 24.45
N GLU A 37 -3.35 8.28 25.60
CA GLU A 37 -2.42 7.79 26.62
C GLU A 37 -1.88 6.38 26.29
N GLU A 38 -2.65 5.60 25.51
CA GLU A 38 -2.28 4.22 25.16
C GLU A 38 -1.28 4.11 23.99
N ALA A 39 -1.15 5.15 23.17
CA ALA A 39 -0.33 5.09 21.95
C ALA A 39 1.10 5.55 22.19
N GLN A 40 1.99 4.61 22.39
CA GLN A 40 3.43 4.89 22.51
C GLN A 40 4.23 4.62 21.22
N SER A 41 3.77 3.74 20.31
CA SER A 41 4.57 3.24 19.18
C SER A 41 3.97 3.41 17.79
N SER A 42 2.65 3.62 17.66
CA SER A 42 1.94 3.72 16.36
C SER A 42 0.87 4.82 16.36
N ASP A 43 0.40 5.21 15.18
CA ASP A 43 -0.75 6.13 15.05
C ASP A 43 -2.03 5.44 15.59
N ILE A 44 -2.72 6.12 16.52
CA ILE A 44 -3.91 5.59 17.21
C ILE A 44 -5.02 5.31 16.23
N ALA A 45 -5.29 6.25 15.33
CA ALA A 45 -6.25 6.13 14.25
C ALA A 45 -5.65 6.65 12.95
N ALA A 46 -6.03 6.02 11.85
CA ALA A 46 -5.58 6.37 10.50
C ALA A 46 -6.73 6.16 9.51
N ILE A 47 -6.57 6.62 8.27
CA ILE A 47 -7.56 6.34 7.23
C ILE A 47 -7.72 4.82 7.03
N GLY A 48 -8.97 4.37 6.84
CA GLY A 48 -9.30 2.95 6.71
C GLY A 48 -9.62 2.26 8.04
N ASP A 49 -9.39 2.91 9.19
CA ASP A 49 -9.78 2.35 10.47
C ASP A 49 -11.31 2.30 10.64
N LYS A 50 -11.78 1.19 11.18
CA LYS A 50 -13.16 1.03 11.66
C LYS A 50 -13.20 1.53 13.10
N VAL A 51 -14.12 2.45 13.40
CA VAL A 51 -14.17 3.12 14.68
C VAL A 51 -15.61 3.19 15.21
N LYS A 52 -15.74 3.28 16.54
CA LYS A 52 -16.99 3.68 17.19
C LYS A 52 -16.91 5.13 17.59
N ILE A 53 -17.90 5.91 17.25
CA ILE A 53 -18.00 7.31 17.60
C ILE A 53 -19.21 7.61 18.47
N SER A 54 -19.07 8.59 19.35
CA SER A 54 -20.19 9.26 20.04
C SER A 54 -20.45 10.60 19.36
N PRO A 55 -21.64 10.79 18.74
CA PRO A 55 -22.04 12.10 18.24
C PRO A 55 -22.05 13.15 19.34
N ILE A 56 -21.50 14.33 19.05
CA ILE A 56 -21.62 15.53 19.86
C ILE A 56 -22.60 16.46 19.12
N LEU A 57 -22.91 17.58 19.68
CA LEU A 57 -23.82 18.55 19.08
C LEU A 57 -23.32 19.06 17.71
N GLN A 58 -24.26 19.34 16.82
CA GLN A 58 -23.99 19.99 15.54
C GLN A 58 -23.61 21.47 15.77
N ASP A 59 -22.54 21.95 15.15
CA ASP A 59 -22.16 23.35 15.12
C ASP A 59 -22.17 23.91 13.69
N GLU A 60 -21.78 25.18 13.52
CA GLU A 60 -21.70 25.85 12.21
C GLU A 60 -20.67 25.18 11.26
N SER A 61 -19.74 24.40 11.80
CA SER A 61 -18.69 23.65 11.03
C SER A 61 -19.13 22.24 10.63
N GLY A 62 -20.33 21.79 11.02
CA GLY A 62 -20.89 20.48 10.70
C GLY A 62 -21.15 19.57 11.91
N VAL A 63 -21.23 18.30 11.67
CA VAL A 63 -21.53 17.28 12.71
C VAL A 63 -20.23 16.85 13.39
N LEU A 64 -20.20 16.96 14.72
CA LEU A 64 -19.03 16.64 15.54
C LEU A 64 -19.19 15.30 16.24
N GLY A 65 -18.07 14.60 16.46
CA GLY A 65 -18.03 13.35 17.21
C GLY A 65 -16.73 13.14 17.99
N LEU A 66 -16.76 12.16 18.88
CA LEU A 66 -15.58 11.62 19.55
C LEU A 66 -15.36 10.17 19.11
N ILE A 67 -14.14 9.82 18.75
CA ILE A 67 -13.74 8.42 18.56
C ILE A 67 -13.56 7.82 19.96
N GLU A 68 -14.39 6.86 20.28
CA GLU A 68 -14.42 6.13 21.56
C GLU A 68 -13.54 4.89 21.51
N GLU A 69 -13.51 4.23 20.35
CA GLU A 69 -12.86 2.95 20.16
C GLU A 69 -12.36 2.84 18.71
N VAL A 70 -11.16 2.29 18.53
CA VAL A 70 -10.61 1.89 17.21
C VAL A 70 -10.59 0.36 17.19
N ALA A 71 -11.23 -0.23 16.16
CA ALA A 71 -11.25 -1.67 16.01
C ALA A 71 -9.87 -2.22 15.64
N GLU A 72 -9.65 -3.51 15.93
CA GLU A 72 -8.43 -4.20 15.53
C GLU A 72 -8.26 -4.14 14.00
N ARG A 73 -7.05 -3.81 13.57
CA ARG A 73 -6.66 -3.75 12.16
C ARG A 73 -6.32 -5.15 11.67
N HIS A 74 -6.87 -5.56 10.53
CA HIS A 74 -6.46 -6.83 9.92
C HIS A 74 -5.17 -6.69 9.12
N ASN A 75 -4.89 -5.50 8.59
CA ASN A 75 -3.60 -5.17 7.98
C ASN A 75 -3.28 -3.68 8.12
N VAL A 76 -1.99 -3.37 7.99
CA VAL A 76 -1.48 -1.99 8.08
C VAL A 76 -0.38 -1.80 7.05
N LEU A 77 -0.56 -0.82 6.18
CA LEU A 77 0.51 -0.31 5.37
C LEU A 77 1.10 0.91 6.03
N SER A 78 2.35 0.84 6.41
CA SER A 78 3.02 1.87 7.21
C SER A 78 4.40 2.23 6.65
N ARG A 79 5.00 3.23 7.24
CA ARG A 79 6.39 3.61 6.98
C ARG A 79 7.06 3.99 8.30
N SER A 80 8.38 3.86 8.36
CA SER A 80 9.16 4.41 9.45
C SER A 80 9.02 5.93 9.50
N ALA A 81 8.62 6.47 10.65
CA ALA A 81 8.69 7.89 10.92
C ALA A 81 10.15 8.22 11.30
N ARG A 82 10.99 8.51 10.29
CA ARG A 82 12.34 9.05 10.56
C ARG A 82 12.18 10.42 11.20
N THR A 83 12.36 10.51 12.49
CA THR A 83 12.72 11.77 13.14
C THR A 83 14.11 12.16 12.63
N GLN A 84 14.20 13.28 11.91
CA GLN A 84 15.50 13.92 11.62
C GLN A 84 16.07 14.42 12.98
N GLY A 85 16.95 13.65 13.55
CA GLY A 85 17.65 14.02 14.77
C GLY A 85 18.28 12.82 15.42
N ASN A 86 19.60 12.78 15.45
CA ASN A 86 20.49 11.94 16.24
C ASN A 86 19.92 10.59 16.71
N ARG A 87 20.41 9.51 16.14
CA ARG A 87 20.27 8.16 16.70
C ARG A 87 20.84 8.13 18.12
N GLY A 88 20.01 8.45 19.11
CA GLY A 88 20.25 8.09 20.49
C GLY A 88 19.74 6.66 20.66
N ALA A 89 20.58 5.74 21.09
CA ALA A 89 20.17 4.40 21.45
C ALA A 89 19.03 4.47 22.47
N GLY A 90 17.79 4.10 22.08
CA GLY A 90 16.66 3.98 23.00
C GLY A 90 15.32 4.56 22.57
N GLU A 91 15.21 5.29 21.49
CA GLU A 91 13.88 5.68 20.98
C GLU A 91 13.37 4.62 19.99
N ALA A 92 12.25 3.98 20.33
CA ALA A 92 11.53 3.08 19.42
C ALA A 92 11.18 3.83 18.13
N GLU A 93 11.50 3.26 16.96
CA GLU A 93 11.06 3.81 15.68
C GLU A 93 9.54 3.92 15.71
N ARG A 94 9.03 5.14 15.53
CA ARG A 94 7.60 5.37 15.53
C ARG A 94 7.03 4.97 14.18
N GLU A 95 6.09 4.06 14.20
CA GLU A 95 5.34 3.66 13.03
C GLU A 95 4.38 4.79 12.60
N HIS A 96 4.43 5.14 11.33
CA HIS A 96 3.44 6.02 10.72
C HIS A 96 2.55 5.23 9.78
N VAL A 97 1.30 5.08 10.15
CA VAL A 97 0.31 4.36 9.36
C VAL A 97 -0.07 5.18 8.12
N ILE A 98 0.12 4.61 6.95
CA ILE A 98 -0.27 5.21 5.67
C ILE A 98 -1.75 4.93 5.40
N ILE A 99 -2.16 3.68 5.59
CA ILE A 99 -3.54 3.21 5.48
C ILE A 99 -3.71 1.93 6.29
N ALA A 100 -4.84 1.82 6.98
CA ALA A 100 -5.28 0.62 7.67
C ALA A 100 -6.37 -0.11 6.86
N ASN A 101 -6.46 -1.42 7.02
CA ASN A 101 -7.51 -2.26 6.46
C ASN A 101 -7.68 -2.09 4.93
N ALA A 102 -6.56 -1.97 4.20
CA ALA A 102 -6.60 -1.91 2.75
C ALA A 102 -6.85 -3.31 2.16
N ASP A 103 -7.85 -3.43 1.29
CA ASP A 103 -8.17 -4.71 0.63
C ASP A 103 -7.24 -4.97 -0.57
N ALA A 104 -6.81 -3.92 -1.27
CA ALA A 104 -6.01 -4.08 -2.49
C ALA A 104 -4.96 -2.98 -2.69
N ILE A 105 -3.79 -3.39 -3.20
CA ILE A 105 -2.77 -2.46 -3.73
C ILE A 105 -2.59 -2.72 -5.21
N PHE A 106 -2.81 -1.67 -6.01
CA PHE A 106 -2.58 -1.66 -7.45
C PHE A 106 -1.21 -1.06 -7.76
N ILE A 107 -0.26 -1.93 -8.13
CA ILE A 107 1.11 -1.54 -8.48
C ILE A 107 1.19 -1.32 -9.98
N VAL A 108 1.29 -0.05 -10.39
CA VAL A 108 1.25 0.36 -11.80
C VAL A 108 2.65 0.53 -12.37
N LEU A 109 2.93 -0.19 -13.44
CA LEU A 109 4.10 -0.02 -14.29
C LEU A 109 3.65 0.32 -15.72
N ALA A 110 4.54 0.93 -16.51
CA ALA A 110 4.31 1.05 -17.95
C ALA A 110 4.90 -0.18 -18.67
N ALA A 111 4.23 -0.68 -19.70
CA ALA A 111 4.79 -1.70 -20.58
C ALA A 111 6.03 -1.17 -21.32
N ALA A 112 5.97 0.12 -21.70
CA ALA A 112 7.07 0.91 -22.23
C ALA A 112 6.88 2.39 -21.83
N GLN A 113 7.96 3.17 -21.82
CA GLN A 113 7.97 4.63 -21.57
C GLN A 113 7.24 5.06 -20.27
N PRO A 114 7.88 4.90 -19.11
CA PRO A 114 9.25 4.45 -18.87
C PRO A 114 9.41 2.93 -18.95
N THR A 115 10.63 2.48 -19.16
CA THR A 115 10.97 1.05 -19.09
C THR A 115 10.57 0.50 -17.71
N PRO A 116 9.92 -0.68 -17.63
CA PRO A 116 9.52 -1.28 -16.37
C PRO A 116 10.72 -1.51 -15.44
N ASN A 117 10.60 -1.04 -14.21
CA ASN A 117 11.58 -1.27 -13.15
C ASN A 117 11.15 -2.47 -12.30
N PHE A 118 11.62 -3.66 -12.65
CA PHE A 118 11.28 -4.89 -11.93
C PHE A 118 11.82 -4.97 -10.50
N PRO A 119 13.06 -4.52 -10.19
CA PRO A 119 13.50 -4.44 -8.79
C PRO A 119 12.61 -3.55 -7.92
N MET A 120 12.07 -2.46 -8.46
CA MET A 120 11.09 -1.64 -7.74
C MET A 120 9.75 -2.37 -7.56
N LEU A 121 9.27 -3.10 -8.58
CA LEU A 121 8.09 -3.93 -8.46
C LEU A 121 8.25 -4.98 -7.36
N ASP A 122 9.39 -5.68 -7.34
CA ASP A 122 9.69 -6.70 -6.35
C ASP A 122 9.68 -6.13 -4.93
N ARG A 123 10.25 -4.93 -4.75
CA ARG A 123 10.21 -4.20 -3.46
C ARG A 123 8.80 -3.85 -3.02
N LEU A 124 7.95 -3.36 -3.93
CA LEU A 124 6.56 -3.01 -3.62
C LEU A 124 5.73 -4.25 -3.30
N LEU A 125 5.99 -5.38 -3.98
CA LEU A 125 5.35 -6.66 -3.66
C LEU A 125 5.74 -7.14 -2.26
N VAL A 126 7.02 -7.10 -1.92
CA VAL A 126 7.50 -7.45 -0.56
C VAL A 126 6.84 -6.59 0.51
N ALA A 127 6.72 -5.28 0.28
CA ALA A 127 6.04 -4.39 1.22
C ALA A 127 4.55 -4.74 1.39
N GLY A 128 3.87 -5.12 0.31
CA GLY A 128 2.48 -5.58 0.34
C GLY A 128 2.31 -6.95 1.02
N GLU A 129 3.23 -7.89 0.79
CA GLU A 129 3.23 -9.20 1.47
C GLU A 129 3.46 -9.03 2.98
N LYS A 130 4.42 -8.19 3.38
CA LYS A 130 4.67 -7.88 4.80
C LYS A 130 3.47 -7.23 5.48
N ALA A 131 2.75 -6.38 4.74
CA ALA A 131 1.55 -5.72 5.24
C ALA A 131 0.30 -6.62 5.20
N GLU A 132 0.42 -7.89 4.78
CA GLU A 132 -0.67 -8.87 4.70
C GLU A 132 -1.86 -8.35 3.86
N ILE A 133 -1.55 -7.65 2.74
CA ILE A 133 -2.57 -7.16 1.82
C ILE A 133 -3.15 -8.33 1.01
N ASP A 134 -4.47 -8.50 1.03
CA ASP A 134 -5.16 -9.62 0.37
C ASP A 134 -4.92 -9.64 -1.13
N ASP A 135 -5.07 -8.47 -1.80
CA ASP A 135 -4.95 -8.35 -3.24
C ASP A 135 -3.77 -7.47 -3.67
N LEU A 136 -2.67 -8.09 -4.08
CA LEU A 136 -1.58 -7.40 -4.76
C LEU A 136 -1.76 -7.54 -6.27
N VAL A 137 -2.23 -6.44 -6.90
CA VAL A 137 -2.54 -6.39 -8.32
C VAL A 137 -1.44 -5.64 -9.08
N ILE A 138 -0.82 -6.30 -10.04
CA ILE A 138 0.20 -5.71 -10.91
C ILE A 138 -0.48 -5.21 -12.18
N ILE A 139 -0.40 -3.91 -12.45
CA ILE A 139 -0.96 -3.31 -13.67
C ILE A 139 0.18 -2.94 -14.61
N PHE A 140 0.12 -3.46 -15.83
CA PHE A 140 0.95 -3.00 -16.93
C PHE A 140 0.13 -2.09 -17.83
N ASN A 141 0.31 -0.79 -17.64
CA ASN A 141 -0.34 0.25 -18.42
C ASN A 141 0.48 0.59 -19.67
N LYS A 142 -0.14 1.31 -20.61
CA LYS A 142 0.44 1.71 -21.90
C LYS A 142 0.80 0.52 -22.81
N ILE A 143 -0.02 -0.52 -22.79
CA ILE A 143 0.16 -1.69 -23.67
C ILE A 143 -0.02 -1.35 -25.16
N ASP A 144 -0.52 -0.16 -25.48
CA ASP A 144 -0.56 0.39 -26.83
C ASP A 144 0.82 0.76 -27.40
N LEU A 145 1.86 0.81 -26.55
CA LEU A 145 3.23 1.15 -26.93
C LEU A 145 4.15 -0.08 -27.12
N GLU A 146 3.67 -1.27 -26.88
CA GLU A 146 4.49 -2.49 -26.92
C GLU A 146 3.69 -3.65 -27.55
N ASP A 147 4.42 -4.59 -28.15
CA ASP A 147 3.80 -5.79 -28.69
C ASP A 147 3.28 -6.73 -27.58
N ALA A 148 2.07 -7.25 -27.75
CA ALA A 148 1.38 -8.10 -26.77
C ALA A 148 2.18 -9.33 -26.35
N SER A 149 2.91 -9.96 -27.29
CA SER A 149 3.73 -11.14 -27.01
C SER A 149 4.92 -10.81 -26.11
N THR A 150 5.52 -9.65 -26.31
CA THR A 150 6.62 -9.12 -25.50
C THR A 150 6.15 -8.80 -24.09
N ILE A 151 4.99 -8.14 -23.95
CA ILE A 151 4.38 -7.85 -22.65
C ILE A 151 4.12 -9.14 -21.90
N THR A 152 3.44 -10.11 -22.53
CA THR A 152 3.10 -11.37 -21.89
C THR A 152 4.36 -12.13 -21.41
N LYS A 153 5.42 -12.18 -22.22
CA LYS A 153 6.67 -12.85 -21.83
C LYS A 153 7.35 -12.19 -20.63
N LYS A 154 7.38 -10.85 -20.60
CA LYS A 154 8.02 -10.09 -19.50
C LYS A 154 7.36 -10.36 -18.14
N PHE A 155 6.04 -10.61 -18.13
CA PHE A 155 5.24 -10.57 -16.90
C PHE A 155 4.61 -11.92 -16.51
N ALA A 156 4.68 -12.92 -17.39
CA ALA A 156 4.09 -14.24 -17.14
C ALA A 156 4.57 -14.91 -15.84
N HIS A 157 5.78 -14.61 -15.40
CA HIS A 157 6.29 -15.21 -14.17
C HIS A 157 5.59 -14.68 -12.92
N TYR A 158 5.16 -13.40 -12.88
CA TYR A 158 4.38 -12.86 -11.76
C TYR A 158 3.01 -13.53 -11.65
N ALA A 159 2.33 -13.75 -12.78
CA ALA A 159 1.07 -14.48 -12.79
C ALA A 159 1.24 -15.94 -12.28
N ARG A 160 2.35 -16.60 -12.64
CA ARG A 160 2.66 -17.96 -12.13
C ARG A 160 2.92 -18.02 -10.63
N MET A 161 3.34 -16.90 -10.02
CA MET A 161 3.49 -16.76 -8.58
C MET A 161 2.17 -16.47 -7.85
N GLY A 162 1.05 -16.41 -8.57
CA GLY A 162 -0.27 -16.17 -8.01
C GLY A 162 -0.63 -14.69 -7.85
N TYR A 163 0.16 -13.76 -8.42
CA TYR A 163 -0.25 -12.36 -8.47
C TYR A 163 -1.26 -12.12 -9.59
N THR A 164 -2.26 -11.30 -9.32
CA THR A 164 -3.16 -10.80 -10.36
C THR A 164 -2.39 -9.83 -11.25
N VAL A 165 -2.28 -10.15 -12.54
CA VAL A 165 -1.60 -9.32 -13.53
C VAL A 165 -2.61 -8.79 -14.54
N LEU A 166 -2.77 -7.47 -14.58
CA LEU A 166 -3.70 -6.79 -15.48
C LEU A 166 -2.93 -5.96 -16.52
N GLN A 167 -3.32 -6.10 -17.78
CA GLN A 167 -2.79 -5.32 -18.88
C GLN A 167 -3.80 -4.23 -19.24
N THR A 168 -3.36 -2.96 -19.26
CA THR A 168 -4.23 -1.81 -19.50
C THR A 168 -3.63 -0.82 -20.51
N SER A 169 -4.50 -0.10 -21.17
CA SER A 169 -4.17 1.13 -21.89
C SER A 169 -5.20 2.20 -21.56
N ALA A 170 -4.78 3.21 -20.82
CA ALA A 170 -5.63 4.37 -20.55
C ALA A 170 -5.92 5.20 -21.82
N LYS A 171 -5.18 4.97 -22.91
CA LYS A 171 -5.35 5.68 -24.18
C LYS A 171 -6.49 5.12 -25.01
N ASP A 172 -6.61 3.80 -25.07
CA ASP A 172 -7.58 3.10 -25.94
C ASP A 172 -8.65 2.32 -25.15
N GLY A 173 -8.58 2.34 -23.81
CA GLY A 173 -9.59 1.75 -22.91
C GLY A 173 -9.42 0.26 -22.64
N ARG A 174 -8.44 -0.41 -23.24
CA ARG A 174 -8.21 -1.85 -22.99
C ARG A 174 -7.93 -2.13 -21.52
N GLY A 175 -8.57 -3.16 -20.96
CA GLY A 175 -8.39 -3.62 -19.59
C GLY A 175 -9.03 -2.73 -18.52
N ILE A 176 -9.70 -1.62 -18.88
CA ILE A 176 -10.29 -0.69 -17.90
C ILE A 176 -11.49 -1.33 -17.19
N ASP A 177 -12.34 -2.07 -17.90
CA ASP A 177 -13.49 -2.72 -17.27
C ASP A 177 -13.07 -3.81 -16.28
N ALA A 178 -12.03 -4.59 -16.60
CA ALA A 178 -11.46 -5.54 -15.66
C ALA A 178 -10.86 -4.83 -14.42
N LEU A 179 -10.23 -3.66 -14.60
CA LEU A 179 -9.75 -2.84 -13.50
C LEU A 179 -10.89 -2.35 -12.61
N ARG A 180 -12.00 -1.92 -13.21
CA ARG A 180 -13.20 -1.49 -12.46
C ARG A 180 -13.76 -2.60 -11.61
N GLU A 181 -13.86 -3.82 -12.14
CA GLU A 181 -14.33 -4.99 -11.38
C GLU A 181 -13.43 -5.33 -10.18
N LEU A 182 -12.11 -5.23 -10.34
CA LEU A 182 -11.15 -5.48 -9.25
C LEU A 182 -11.24 -4.45 -8.12
N LEU A 183 -11.79 -3.27 -8.36
CA LEU A 183 -11.96 -2.20 -7.37
C LEU A 183 -13.24 -2.33 -6.55
N ARG A 184 -14.27 -3.02 -7.05
CA ARG A 184 -15.60 -3.05 -6.42
C ARG A 184 -15.56 -3.54 -4.99
N GLY A 185 -16.20 -2.77 -4.10
CA GLY A 185 -16.37 -3.11 -2.69
C GLY A 185 -15.08 -3.07 -1.86
N LYS A 186 -14.01 -2.46 -2.37
CA LYS A 186 -12.68 -2.48 -1.75
C LYS A 186 -12.18 -1.10 -1.37
N ILE A 187 -11.40 -1.06 -0.30
CA ILE A 187 -10.47 0.03 0.01
C ILE A 187 -9.18 -0.26 -0.73
N SER A 188 -8.86 0.55 -1.72
CA SER A 188 -7.76 0.31 -2.64
C SER A 188 -6.76 1.45 -2.67
N ALA A 189 -5.50 1.15 -2.96
CA ALA A 189 -4.46 2.15 -3.16
C ALA A 189 -3.69 1.93 -4.46
N PHE A 190 -3.26 3.01 -5.11
CA PHE A 190 -2.45 2.97 -6.33
C PHE A 190 -1.04 3.44 -6.06
N THR A 191 -0.06 2.62 -6.41
CA THR A 191 1.37 2.95 -6.29
C THR A 191 2.11 2.68 -7.60
N GLY A 192 3.35 3.13 -7.68
CA GLY A 192 4.22 2.92 -8.83
C GLY A 192 4.96 4.21 -9.23
N PRO A 193 5.95 4.11 -10.14
CA PRO A 193 6.82 5.22 -10.51
C PRO A 193 6.07 6.37 -11.22
N SER A 194 6.75 7.51 -11.33
CA SER A 194 6.22 8.65 -12.10
C SER A 194 6.15 8.30 -13.59
N GLY A 195 5.18 8.88 -14.29
CA GLY A 195 5.04 8.74 -15.74
C GLY A 195 4.44 7.42 -16.24
N VAL A 196 4.07 6.45 -15.39
CA VAL A 196 3.45 5.18 -15.80
C VAL A 196 1.97 5.32 -16.19
N GLY A 197 1.36 6.48 -15.93
CA GLY A 197 -0.02 6.76 -16.32
C GLY A 197 -1.06 6.52 -15.23
N LYS A 198 -0.69 6.53 -13.95
CA LYS A 198 -1.65 6.39 -12.82
C LYS A 198 -2.81 7.37 -12.91
N THR A 199 -2.52 8.67 -13.08
CA THR A 199 -3.55 9.72 -13.21
C THR A 199 -4.48 9.45 -14.39
N SER A 200 -3.95 8.96 -15.53
CA SER A 200 -4.76 8.63 -16.71
C SER A 200 -5.68 7.43 -16.44
N LEU A 201 -5.16 6.39 -15.76
CA LEU A 201 -5.98 5.24 -15.35
C LEU A 201 -7.09 5.67 -14.38
N LEU A 202 -6.77 6.51 -13.39
CA LEU A 202 -7.77 7.02 -12.45
C LEU A 202 -8.89 7.79 -13.16
N ASN A 203 -8.56 8.61 -14.17
CA ASN A 203 -9.56 9.31 -14.97
C ASN A 203 -10.39 8.38 -15.88
N CYS A 204 -9.83 7.21 -16.26
CA CYS A 204 -10.60 6.18 -16.96
C CYS A 204 -11.55 5.42 -16.01
N ILE A 205 -11.18 5.30 -14.74
CA ILE A 205 -12.04 4.70 -13.70
C ILE A 205 -13.24 5.61 -13.45
N GLN A 206 -12.97 6.87 -13.14
CA GLN A 206 -14.00 7.88 -12.92
C GLN A 206 -13.48 9.25 -13.38
N PRO A 207 -14.28 10.03 -14.16
CA PRO A 207 -13.88 11.37 -14.58
C PRO A 207 -13.43 12.24 -13.40
N ASP A 208 -12.41 13.05 -13.62
CA ASP A 208 -11.80 13.96 -12.63
C ASP A 208 -11.16 13.31 -11.39
N LEU A 209 -11.21 11.99 -11.24
CA LEU A 209 -10.61 11.27 -10.11
C LEU A 209 -9.10 11.56 -9.99
N GLY A 210 -8.39 11.58 -11.10
CA GLY A 210 -6.97 11.92 -11.13
C GLY A 210 -6.67 13.36 -10.72
N ARG A 211 -7.64 14.28 -10.86
CA ARG A 211 -7.54 15.66 -10.34
C ARG A 211 -7.86 15.69 -8.84
N ALA A 212 -8.87 14.98 -8.39
CA ALA A 212 -9.22 14.86 -6.98
C ALA A 212 -8.03 14.34 -6.18
N VAL A 213 -7.41 13.25 -6.64
CA VAL A 213 -6.16 12.68 -6.06
C VAL A 213 -5.01 13.69 -6.06
N LYS A 214 -4.85 14.50 -7.11
CA LYS A 214 -3.82 15.56 -7.13
C LYS A 214 -4.13 16.70 -6.18
N ASN A 215 -5.37 17.09 -6.02
CA ASN A 215 -5.77 18.22 -5.16
C ASN A 215 -5.57 17.89 -3.67
N VAL A 216 -5.83 16.66 -3.25
CA VAL A 216 -5.53 16.21 -1.88
C VAL A 216 -4.01 16.12 -1.67
N SER A 217 -3.25 15.69 -2.70
CA SER A 217 -1.77 15.60 -2.67
C SER A 217 -1.05 16.87 -3.11
N GLY A 218 -1.72 17.84 -3.70
CA GLY A 218 -1.13 18.94 -4.49
C GLY A 218 -0.77 20.22 -3.73
N TYR A 219 -0.92 20.25 -2.41
CA TYR A 219 -0.34 21.31 -1.57
C TYR A 219 1.16 21.16 -1.31
N TYR A 220 1.82 20.29 -2.08
CA TYR A 220 3.27 20.13 -2.02
C TYR A 220 3.97 21.05 -3.02
N GLN A 221 4.19 22.32 -2.66
CA GLN A 221 5.37 23.04 -3.11
C GLN A 221 6.57 22.52 -2.32
N GLU A 222 7.62 22.11 -3.05
CA GLU A 222 8.90 21.74 -2.45
C GLU A 222 9.35 22.87 -1.50
N GLY A 223 9.46 22.58 -0.20
CA GLY A 223 10.12 23.47 0.76
C GLY A 223 9.35 23.88 2.00
N VAL A 224 8.08 23.49 2.20
CA VAL A 224 7.37 23.74 3.46
C VAL A 224 7.00 22.43 4.11
N HIS A 225 7.62 22.12 5.25
CA HIS A 225 7.22 21.07 6.16
C HIS A 225 5.77 21.29 6.57
N THR A 226 4.97 20.26 6.39
CA THR A 226 3.70 19.97 7.03
C THR A 226 2.50 19.94 6.08
N THR A 227 1.77 19.03 6.23
CA THR A 227 0.39 18.57 6.36
C THR A 227 0.23 17.25 5.61
N ARG A 228 0.16 16.22 6.41
CA ARG A 228 -0.05 14.84 5.96
C ARG A 228 -1.56 14.66 5.82
N ASP A 229 -2.15 15.25 4.80
CA ASP A 229 -3.55 15.03 4.50
C ASP A 229 -3.67 13.70 3.78
N SER A 230 -4.19 12.70 4.46
CA SER A 230 -4.52 11.40 3.90
C SER A 230 -6.04 11.28 3.81
N ALA A 231 -6.55 10.81 2.68
CA ALA A 231 -7.98 10.65 2.48
C ALA A 231 -8.36 9.41 1.66
N LEU A 232 -9.53 8.86 1.96
CA LEU A 232 -10.23 7.90 1.13
C LEU A 232 -11.22 8.64 0.25
N ILE A 233 -11.08 8.52 -1.06
CA ILE A 233 -12.01 9.06 -2.04
C ILE A 233 -13.02 7.98 -2.36
N LYS A 234 -14.29 8.22 -2.03
CA LYS A 234 -15.39 7.32 -2.35
C LYS A 234 -15.65 7.34 -3.85
N LEU A 235 -15.69 6.18 -4.47
CA LEU A 235 -16.05 6.05 -5.86
C LEU A 235 -17.57 6.07 -6.04
N ASP A 236 -18.04 6.34 -7.25
CA ASP A 236 -19.47 6.41 -7.57
C ASP A 236 -20.17 5.09 -7.22
N SER A 237 -21.04 5.13 -6.21
CA SER A 237 -21.73 3.96 -5.69
C SER A 237 -22.65 3.28 -6.70
N THR A 238 -23.14 4.01 -7.69
CA THR A 238 -23.97 3.45 -8.78
C THR A 238 -23.19 2.53 -9.71
N ILE A 239 -21.87 2.75 -9.80
CA ILE A 239 -20.97 1.97 -10.65
C ILE A 239 -20.23 0.91 -9.84
N TYR A 240 -19.74 1.27 -8.64
CA TYR A 240 -18.80 0.46 -7.86
C TYR A 240 -19.39 -0.17 -6.60
N GLY A 241 -20.59 0.24 -6.19
CA GLY A 241 -21.19 -0.13 -4.90
C GLY A 241 -20.75 0.79 -3.75
N ASP A 242 -21.46 0.71 -2.62
CA ASP A 242 -21.38 1.71 -1.54
C ASP A 242 -20.07 1.76 -0.76
N LYS A 243 -19.25 0.72 -0.80
CA LYS A 243 -18.03 0.59 0.02
C LYS A 243 -16.76 0.56 -0.82
N THR A 244 -16.73 1.30 -1.92
CA THR A 244 -15.55 1.37 -2.78
C THR A 244 -14.83 2.69 -2.58
N TYR A 245 -13.59 2.59 -2.10
CA TYR A 245 -12.75 3.75 -1.80
C TYR A 245 -11.38 3.65 -2.46
N LEU A 246 -10.85 4.79 -2.84
CA LEU A 246 -9.49 4.94 -3.30
C LEU A 246 -8.70 5.77 -2.29
N ALA A 247 -7.63 5.20 -1.76
CA ALA A 247 -6.73 5.93 -0.88
C ALA A 247 -5.85 6.89 -1.68
N ASP A 248 -5.92 8.17 -1.32
CA ASP A 248 -4.96 9.18 -1.74
C ASP A 248 -4.04 9.51 -0.56
N THR A 249 -2.89 8.88 -0.58
CA THR A 249 -1.90 9.03 0.47
C THR A 249 -0.56 9.42 -0.14
N PRO A 250 0.00 10.56 0.26
CA PRO A 250 1.32 11.00 -0.21
C PRO A 250 2.43 9.96 0.07
N GLY A 251 2.28 9.19 1.15
CA GLY A 251 3.19 8.13 1.55
C GLY A 251 3.30 6.93 0.59
N MET A 252 2.30 6.70 -0.26
CA MET A 252 2.29 5.59 -1.23
C MET A 252 3.39 5.71 -2.31
N ARG A 253 3.92 6.89 -2.56
CA ARG A 253 5.04 7.09 -3.50
C ARG A 253 6.39 6.66 -2.92
N SER A 254 6.49 6.61 -1.62
CA SER A 254 7.70 6.26 -0.87
C SER A 254 7.53 4.99 -0.04
N LEU A 255 6.70 4.05 -0.52
CA LEU A 255 6.65 2.71 0.05
C LEU A 255 8.05 2.10 -0.04
N ASN A 256 8.68 2.02 1.11
CA ASN A 256 9.96 1.34 1.28
C ASN A 256 9.73 0.09 2.12
N VAL A 257 10.55 -0.89 1.87
CA VAL A 257 10.66 -2.04 2.78
C VAL A 257 11.33 -1.50 4.04
N TRP A 258 10.57 -1.48 5.14
CA TRP A 258 11.05 -1.15 6.48
C TRP A 258 10.44 -2.18 7.43
N ASP A 259 11.00 -2.33 8.60
CA ASP A 259 10.55 -3.31 9.59
C ASP A 259 10.49 -4.76 9.04
N ILE A 260 11.46 -5.07 8.17
CA ILE A 260 11.72 -6.45 7.72
C ILE A 260 13.16 -6.76 8.06
N GLU A 261 13.37 -7.72 8.94
CA GLU A 261 14.71 -8.21 9.19
C GLU A 261 15.27 -8.93 7.95
N PRO A 262 16.59 -8.81 7.67
CA PRO A 262 17.21 -9.50 6.54
C PRO A 262 16.96 -11.02 6.54
N THR A 263 16.75 -11.60 7.71
CA THR A 263 16.47 -13.03 7.93
C THR A 263 15.05 -13.46 7.62
N GLU A 264 14.10 -12.52 7.51
CA GLU A 264 12.69 -12.77 7.21
C GLU A 264 12.33 -12.51 5.74
N LEU A 265 13.20 -11.80 5.02
CA LEU A 265 12.93 -11.31 3.67
C LEU A 265 12.55 -12.41 2.68
N ASP A 266 13.14 -13.59 2.81
CA ASP A 266 12.90 -14.74 1.93
C ASP A 266 11.45 -15.25 2.01
N GLY A 267 10.80 -15.09 3.17
CA GLY A 267 9.40 -15.42 3.38
C GLY A 267 8.43 -14.53 2.58
N TYR A 268 8.81 -13.29 2.26
CA TYR A 268 7.99 -12.35 1.50
C TYR A 268 8.19 -12.41 -0.02
N PHE A 269 9.04 -13.32 -0.51
CA PHE A 269 9.16 -13.63 -1.93
C PHE A 269 8.40 -14.92 -2.26
N ARG A 270 7.19 -14.82 -2.83
CA ARG A 270 6.31 -15.98 -3.12
C ARG A 270 6.97 -17.10 -3.90
N ASP A 271 7.99 -16.79 -4.70
CA ASP A 271 8.75 -17.77 -5.49
C ASP A 271 9.98 -18.32 -4.75
N ILE A 272 10.43 -17.69 -3.69
CA ILE A 272 11.55 -18.14 -2.83
C ILE A 272 11.02 -18.92 -1.63
N ALA A 273 9.99 -18.43 -0.96
CA ALA A 273 9.42 -18.99 0.26
C ALA A 273 9.18 -20.51 0.23
N PRO A 274 8.66 -21.13 -0.85
CA PRO A 274 8.45 -22.57 -0.92
C PRO A 274 9.75 -23.41 -0.85
N HIS A 275 10.90 -22.79 -1.02
CA HIS A 275 12.19 -23.48 -1.10
C HIS A 275 13.08 -23.31 0.14
N ILE A 276 12.73 -22.41 1.07
CA ILE A 276 13.53 -22.14 2.28
C ILE A 276 13.59 -23.35 3.20
N GLY A 277 12.51 -24.12 3.36
CA GLY A 277 12.44 -25.34 4.14
C GLY A 277 13.34 -26.49 3.63
N ASN A 278 13.86 -26.36 2.41
CA ASN A 278 14.78 -27.32 1.80
C ASN A 278 16.27 -26.94 1.96
N CYS A 279 16.57 -25.88 2.70
CA CYS A 279 17.94 -25.49 3.01
C CYS A 279 18.53 -26.37 4.10
N ARG A 280 19.83 -26.68 3.98
CA ARG A 280 20.54 -27.47 4.98
C ARG A 280 20.70 -26.73 6.32
N PHE A 281 20.76 -25.42 6.28
CA PHE A 281 20.99 -24.55 7.44
C PHE A 281 19.76 -23.68 7.66
N SER A 282 19.33 -23.54 8.92
CA SER A 282 18.18 -22.71 9.31
C SER A 282 18.41 -21.20 9.12
N ASN A 283 19.67 -20.76 9.16
CA ASN A 283 20.10 -19.37 8.94
C ASN A 283 20.70 -19.16 7.55
N CYS A 284 20.21 -19.89 6.53
CA CYS A 284 20.72 -19.82 5.17
C CYS A 284 20.47 -18.44 4.56
N THR A 285 21.53 -17.80 4.08
CA THR A 285 21.41 -16.49 3.37
C THR A 285 21.05 -16.65 1.91
N HIS A 286 21.09 -17.89 1.40
CA HIS A 286 20.85 -18.29 0.01
C HIS A 286 21.92 -17.81 -0.99
N GLU A 287 23.05 -17.28 -0.53
CA GLU A 287 24.15 -16.78 -1.37
C GLU A 287 25.19 -17.86 -1.70
N HIS A 288 25.77 -18.46 -0.68
CA HIS A 288 26.95 -19.30 -0.82
C HIS A 288 26.81 -20.70 -0.22
N GLU A 289 25.81 -20.91 0.65
CA GLU A 289 25.72 -22.11 1.48
C GLU A 289 25.53 -23.39 0.66
N PRO A 290 26.29 -24.42 1.00
CA PRO A 290 26.09 -25.73 0.41
C PRO A 290 24.74 -26.34 0.83
N GLY A 291 24.04 -26.96 -0.11
CA GLY A 291 22.72 -27.56 0.17
C GLY A 291 21.59 -26.52 0.34
N CYS A 292 21.75 -25.34 -0.22
CA CYS A 292 20.68 -24.32 -0.25
C CYS A 292 19.54 -24.73 -1.18
N GLY A 293 18.32 -24.80 -0.65
CA GLY A 293 17.09 -25.13 -1.39
C GLY A 293 16.76 -24.12 -2.47
N VAL A 294 16.90 -22.81 -2.16
CA VAL A 294 16.64 -21.70 -3.09
C VAL A 294 17.60 -21.73 -4.28
N ARG A 295 18.90 -21.92 -4.04
CA ARG A 295 19.90 -22.06 -5.12
C ARG A 295 19.68 -23.31 -5.96
N ASN A 296 19.19 -24.39 -5.35
CA ASN A 296 18.83 -25.60 -6.08
C ASN A 296 17.58 -25.37 -6.97
N ALA A 297 16.59 -24.61 -6.49
CA ALA A 297 15.43 -24.19 -7.27
C ALA A 297 15.86 -23.32 -8.47
N LEU A 298 16.79 -22.37 -8.26
CA LEU A 298 17.35 -21.57 -9.34
C LEU A 298 18.04 -22.41 -10.41
N LYS A 299 18.86 -23.40 -10.01
CA LYS A 299 19.53 -24.33 -10.96
C LYS A 299 18.54 -25.17 -11.78
N LYS A 300 17.37 -25.46 -11.20
CA LYS A 300 16.28 -26.20 -11.85
C LYS A 300 15.34 -25.31 -12.67
N ASN A 301 15.62 -24.02 -12.81
CA ASN A 301 14.78 -23.02 -13.47
C ASN A 301 13.36 -22.90 -12.87
N LEU A 302 13.18 -23.22 -11.59
CA LEU A 302 11.94 -23.02 -10.84
C LEU A 302 11.81 -21.59 -10.32
N LEU A 303 12.92 -20.86 -10.27
CA LEU A 303 13.04 -19.48 -9.81
C LEU A 303 13.70 -18.63 -10.89
N SER A 304 13.20 -17.42 -11.10
CA SER A 304 13.79 -16.46 -12.03
C SER A 304 15.11 -15.90 -11.50
N LEU A 305 16.17 -15.92 -12.33
CA LEU A 305 17.45 -15.29 -11.97
C LEU A 305 17.31 -13.80 -11.67
N ALA A 306 16.43 -13.10 -12.38
CA ALA A 306 16.19 -11.68 -12.15
C ALA A 306 15.59 -11.45 -10.76
N ARG A 307 14.60 -12.25 -10.36
CA ARG A 307 13.98 -12.21 -9.02
C ARG A 307 14.98 -12.55 -7.93
N TYR A 308 15.76 -13.61 -8.13
CA TYR A 308 16.80 -13.99 -7.17
C TYR A 308 17.85 -12.86 -6.98
N LYS A 309 18.27 -12.19 -8.04
CA LYS A 309 19.15 -11.02 -7.94
C LYS A 309 18.47 -9.84 -7.22
N SER A 310 17.18 -9.64 -7.46
CA SER A 310 16.38 -8.61 -6.76
C SER A 310 16.31 -8.91 -5.25
N PHE A 311 16.09 -10.16 -4.88
CA PHE A 311 16.12 -10.63 -3.50
C PHE A 311 17.47 -10.34 -2.82
N LEU A 312 18.59 -10.79 -3.42
CA LEU A 312 19.91 -10.58 -2.84
C LEU A 312 20.23 -9.10 -2.64
N LYS A 313 19.90 -8.26 -3.64
CA LYS A 313 20.12 -6.83 -3.54
C LYS A 313 19.29 -6.19 -2.43
N LEU A 314 18.02 -6.58 -2.30
CA LEU A 314 17.15 -6.06 -1.24
C LEU A 314 17.62 -6.51 0.14
N ARG A 315 18.11 -7.75 0.25
CA ARG A 315 18.71 -8.26 1.48
C ARG A 315 19.96 -7.47 1.89
N GLU A 316 20.89 -7.22 0.96
CA GLU A 316 22.07 -6.39 1.20
C GLU A 316 21.69 -4.98 1.70
N GLU A 317 20.68 -4.36 1.09
CA GLU A 317 20.18 -3.05 1.53
C GLU A 317 19.62 -3.10 2.96
N LEU A 318 18.90 -4.16 3.33
CA LEU A 318 18.39 -4.37 4.69
C LEU A 318 19.52 -4.64 5.69
N GLU A 319 20.51 -5.47 5.34
CA GLU A 319 21.68 -5.73 6.20
C GLU A 319 22.42 -4.44 6.53
N VAL A 320 22.59 -3.53 5.56
CA VAL A 320 23.18 -2.21 5.82
C VAL A 320 22.29 -1.35 6.72
N LEU A 321 20.96 -1.43 6.56
CA LEU A 321 20.01 -0.69 7.39
C LEU A 321 20.02 -1.14 8.86
N TYR A 322 20.14 -2.45 9.09
CA TYR A 322 20.13 -3.06 10.44
C TYR A 322 21.51 -3.16 11.09
N ALA A 323 22.62 -2.93 10.33
CA ALA A 323 23.97 -2.94 10.88
C ALA A 323 24.30 -1.70 11.74
N TYR A 324 23.41 -0.73 11.84
CA TYR A 324 23.53 0.53 12.58
C TYR A 324 22.35 0.69 13.54
#